data_842431976f56731af207013f2a8da7d1
#
_entry.id   842431976f56731af207013f2a8da7d1
#
_cell.length_a   1.000
_cell.length_b   1.000
_cell.length_c   1.000
_cell.angle_alpha   90.00
_cell.angle_beta   90.00
_cell.angle_gamma   90.00
#
_symmetry.space_group_name_H-M   'P 1'
#
loop_
_entity.id
_entity.type
_entity.pdbx_description
1 polymer ?
#
loop_
_entity_poly.entity_id
_entity_poly.type
_entity_poly.pdbx_seq_one_letter_code
_entity_poly.pdbx_strand_id
1 'polypeptide(L)'
;MVNTVITKGFKTTCFAAAAFTAFTTFQVNADIVISGTRIVYPASSKDVIVNLDNRGNKPLLVQTWLDDGRDGVDPQELKLPFVITPPVSRIDPQKGQSLRITYMGSALPQDRESLFWFNVLEIPPKSKAKEGESLNQLQLAFRTRIKLFFRPDGLKGTPGDAAANLKWSQKKEDNTLSLFAQNDSAYNVSISNVKLKVGGKEYTVDSKSVLPFSGVSMPVKGLSNNINGTVIYSTINDNGGTNKREAKID
;
A
#
# COMPACT_ATOMS: atom_id res chain seq x y z
N MET A 1 16.22 78.08 -26.65
CA MET A 1 15.37 78.16 -25.44
C MET A 1 14.56 76.91 -25.32
N VAL A 2 14.93 76.14 -24.36
CA VAL A 2 14.15 75.26 -23.51
C VAL A 2 12.88 74.62 -24.09
N ASN A 3 12.87 73.32 -24.19
CA ASN A 3 11.71 72.53 -23.80
C ASN A 3 12.13 71.09 -23.39
N THR A 4 12.06 70.90 -22.13
CA THR A 4 12.18 69.59 -21.44
C THR A 4 10.83 68.90 -21.50
N VAL A 5 10.73 67.76 -22.10
CA VAL A 5 9.54 66.93 -22.06
C VAL A 5 9.69 65.76 -21.13
N ILE A 6 8.78 65.67 -20.20
CA ILE A 6 8.58 64.64 -19.20
C ILE A 6 8.03 63.39 -19.88
N THR A 7 8.79 62.29 -19.82
CA THR A 7 8.27 60.95 -20.06
C THR A 7 8.70 60.02 -18.90
N LYS A 8 7.90 60.03 -17.84
CA LYS A 8 7.95 59.02 -16.78
C LYS A 8 6.54 58.53 -16.53
N GLY A 9 6.34 57.21 -16.61
CA GLY A 9 5.18 56.63 -15.98
C GLY A 9 4.33 55.68 -16.80
N PHE A 10 4.93 54.68 -17.51
CA PHE A 10 4.10 53.62 -18.11
C PHE A 10 4.84 52.26 -18.23
N LYS A 11 5.59 51.88 -17.24
CA LYS A 11 6.30 50.57 -17.27
C LYS A 11 6.14 49.70 -16.00
N THR A 12 5.20 49.99 -15.11
CA THR A 12 5.16 49.28 -13.82
C THR A 12 3.86 48.52 -13.56
N THR A 13 2.90 48.47 -14.51
CA THR A 13 1.59 47.84 -14.23
C THR A 13 1.36 46.51 -14.93
N CYS A 14 2.30 45.98 -15.72
CA CYS A 14 2.13 44.70 -16.43
C CYS A 14 2.78 43.49 -15.73
N PHE A 15 3.44 43.62 -14.58
CA PHE A 15 4.15 42.52 -13.94
C PHE A 15 3.40 41.90 -12.78
N ALA A 16 2.25 42.39 -12.35
CA ALA A 16 1.48 41.90 -11.22
C ALA A 16 0.35 40.93 -11.60
N ALA A 17 0.04 40.74 -12.88
CA ALA A 17 -1.08 39.89 -13.32
C ALA A 17 -0.71 38.44 -13.66
N ALA A 18 0.59 38.07 -13.66
CA ALA A 18 1.06 36.75 -14.09
C ALA A 18 1.31 35.75 -12.93
N ALA A 19 1.07 36.12 -11.68
CA ALA A 19 1.45 35.29 -10.50
C ALA A 19 0.28 34.55 -9.82
N PHE A 20 -0.92 34.54 -10.42
CA PHE A 20 -2.09 33.90 -9.77
C PHE A 20 -2.77 32.84 -10.63
N THR A 21 -1.99 32.05 -11.38
CA THR A 21 -2.45 30.70 -11.79
C THR A 21 -2.22 29.76 -10.63
N ALA A 22 -3.08 29.84 -9.62
CA ALA A 22 -3.15 28.82 -8.57
C ALA A 22 -3.38 27.46 -9.25
N PHE A 23 -2.38 26.58 -9.16
CA PHE A 23 -2.51 25.16 -9.48
C PHE A 23 -3.60 24.58 -8.56
N THR A 24 -4.82 24.54 -9.01
CA THR A 24 -5.86 23.72 -8.39
C THR A 24 -5.51 22.27 -8.67
N THR A 25 -4.71 21.67 -7.80
CA THR A 25 -4.49 20.22 -7.77
C THR A 25 -5.83 19.59 -7.42
N PHE A 26 -6.51 19.01 -8.39
CA PHE A 26 -7.64 18.12 -8.13
C PHE A 26 -7.07 16.89 -7.43
N GLN A 27 -7.30 16.77 -6.12
CA GLN A 27 -7.02 15.55 -5.39
C GLN A 27 -8.06 14.51 -5.82
N VAL A 28 -7.62 13.54 -6.60
CA VAL A 28 -8.39 12.31 -6.84
C VAL A 28 -8.25 11.46 -5.58
N ASN A 29 -9.24 11.52 -4.72
CA ASN A 29 -9.34 10.65 -3.55
C ASN A 29 -10.24 9.46 -3.92
N ALA A 30 -9.85 8.24 -3.51
CA ALA A 30 -10.78 7.12 -3.46
C ALA A 30 -11.94 7.51 -2.53
N ASP A 31 -13.17 7.26 -2.95
CA ASP A 31 -14.33 7.63 -2.16
C ASP A 31 -14.51 6.71 -0.94
N ILE A 32 -14.09 5.44 -1.03
CA ILE A 32 -14.14 4.49 0.08
C ILE A 32 -12.83 4.50 0.88
N VAL A 33 -12.95 4.77 2.15
CA VAL A 33 -11.84 4.72 3.12
C VAL A 33 -11.99 3.46 3.98
N ILE A 34 -10.92 2.67 4.07
CA ILE A 34 -10.84 1.48 4.93
C ILE A 34 -10.25 1.91 6.28
N SER A 35 -10.81 1.42 7.39
CA SER A 35 -10.31 1.69 8.74
C SER A 35 -8.99 0.95 9.03
N GLY A 36 -7.92 1.30 8.32
CA GLY A 36 -6.59 0.73 8.48
C GLY A 36 -5.92 0.37 7.16
N THR A 37 -4.61 0.21 7.21
CA THR A 37 -3.78 -0.14 6.05
C THR A 37 -3.48 -1.65 5.99
N ARG A 38 -3.90 -2.40 7.00
CA ARG A 38 -3.77 -3.85 7.14
C ARG A 38 -4.73 -4.41 8.17
N ILE A 39 -4.94 -5.69 8.14
CA ILE A 39 -5.79 -6.43 9.07
C ILE A 39 -4.94 -7.48 9.77
N VAL A 40 -4.96 -7.53 11.10
CA VAL A 40 -4.44 -8.65 11.88
C VAL A 40 -5.63 -9.46 12.37
N TYR A 41 -5.66 -10.75 12.03
CA TYR A 41 -6.68 -11.69 12.46
C TYR A 41 -6.05 -12.66 13.47
N PRO A 42 -6.23 -12.47 14.80
CA PRO A 42 -5.78 -13.42 15.81
C PRO A 42 -6.55 -14.74 15.67
N ALA A 43 -5.85 -15.89 15.73
CA ALA A 43 -6.51 -17.21 15.59
C ALA A 43 -7.56 -17.47 16.68
N SER A 44 -7.37 -16.91 17.88
CA SER A 44 -8.33 -16.96 18.99
C SER A 44 -9.58 -16.11 18.79
N SER A 45 -9.60 -15.19 17.84
CA SER A 45 -10.76 -14.36 17.56
C SER A 45 -11.79 -15.12 16.72
N LYS A 46 -13.06 -15.02 17.12
CA LYS A 46 -14.17 -15.58 16.33
C LYS A 46 -14.31 -14.89 14.97
N ASP A 47 -14.15 -13.58 14.98
CA ASP A 47 -14.22 -12.74 13.78
C ASP A 47 -13.40 -11.44 13.97
N VAL A 48 -13.18 -10.72 12.87
CA VAL A 48 -12.59 -9.39 12.85
C VAL A 48 -13.49 -8.45 12.06
N ILE A 49 -13.69 -7.25 12.57
CA ILE A 49 -14.51 -6.22 11.93
C ILE A 49 -13.61 -5.25 11.17
N VAL A 50 -13.98 -4.98 9.93
CA VAL A 50 -13.38 -3.95 9.08
C VAL A 50 -14.45 -2.92 8.72
N ASN A 51 -14.18 -1.65 9.00
CA ASN A 51 -15.12 -0.58 8.66
C ASN A 51 -14.69 0.10 7.36
N LEU A 52 -15.68 0.35 6.51
CA LEU A 52 -15.57 1.11 5.29
C LEU A 52 -16.40 2.38 5.44
N ASP A 53 -15.87 3.53 5.04
CA ASP A 53 -16.56 4.81 5.04
C ASP A 53 -16.60 5.38 3.63
N ASN A 54 -17.78 5.68 3.11
CA ASN A 54 -17.93 6.42 1.86
C ASN A 54 -17.80 7.92 2.14
N ARG A 55 -16.64 8.50 1.84
CA ARG A 55 -16.37 9.94 1.97
C ARG A 55 -16.74 10.74 0.73
N GLY A 56 -17.17 10.06 -0.33
CA GLY A 56 -17.64 10.68 -1.55
C GLY A 56 -19.03 11.30 -1.43
N ASN A 57 -19.50 11.86 -2.52
CA ASN A 57 -20.82 12.52 -2.63
C ASN A 57 -21.86 11.70 -3.42
N LYS A 58 -21.51 10.46 -3.80
CA LYS A 58 -22.36 9.54 -4.55
C LYS A 58 -22.46 8.20 -3.83
N PRO A 59 -23.57 7.47 -3.97
CA PRO A 59 -23.64 6.10 -3.48
C PRO A 59 -22.71 5.20 -4.31
N LEU A 60 -22.07 4.25 -3.65
CA LEU A 60 -21.18 3.27 -4.28
C LEU A 60 -21.68 1.87 -4.00
N LEU A 61 -21.60 0.98 -4.99
CA LEU A 61 -21.65 -0.45 -4.75
C LEU A 61 -20.23 -0.92 -4.43
N VAL A 62 -20.05 -1.58 -3.31
CA VAL A 62 -18.77 -2.09 -2.85
C VAL A 62 -18.80 -3.59 -2.85
N GLN A 63 -17.84 -4.22 -3.52
CA GLN A 63 -17.61 -5.66 -3.49
C GLN A 63 -16.30 -5.95 -2.75
N THR A 64 -16.33 -6.94 -1.85
CA THR A 64 -15.17 -7.32 -1.04
C THR A 64 -14.91 -8.81 -1.09
N TRP A 65 -13.62 -9.19 -1.12
CA TRP A 65 -13.17 -10.59 -1.08
C TRP A 65 -11.75 -10.67 -0.53
N LEU A 66 -11.34 -11.90 -0.23
CA LEU A 66 -9.93 -12.21 0.07
C LEU A 66 -9.29 -12.93 -1.11
N ASP A 67 -7.97 -12.76 -1.27
CA ASP A 67 -7.13 -13.56 -2.15
C ASP A 67 -5.84 -14.00 -1.43
N ASP A 68 -5.16 -15.01 -1.98
CA ASP A 68 -3.91 -15.58 -1.45
C ASP A 68 -2.65 -15.05 -2.14
N GLY A 69 -2.76 -13.96 -2.88
CA GLY A 69 -1.67 -13.32 -3.59
C GLY A 69 -1.52 -13.74 -5.05
N ARG A 70 -2.28 -14.72 -5.54
CA ARG A 70 -2.31 -15.08 -6.96
C ARG A 70 -3.06 -14.01 -7.75
N ASP A 71 -2.38 -13.40 -8.71
CA ASP A 71 -3.00 -12.40 -9.58
C ASP A 71 -3.85 -13.06 -10.67
N GLY A 72 -4.99 -12.44 -11.00
CA GLY A 72 -5.85 -12.86 -12.12
C GLY A 72 -6.72 -14.08 -11.87
N VAL A 73 -6.71 -14.67 -10.67
CA VAL A 73 -7.64 -15.76 -10.31
C VAL A 73 -9.00 -15.17 -9.94
N ASP A 74 -10.08 -15.74 -10.48
CA ASP A 74 -11.42 -15.34 -10.09
C ASP A 74 -11.64 -15.57 -8.59
N PRO A 75 -12.10 -14.56 -7.85
CA PRO A 75 -12.37 -14.68 -6.41
C PRO A 75 -13.29 -15.88 -6.06
N GLN A 76 -14.16 -16.30 -6.95
CA GLN A 76 -15.05 -17.45 -6.75
C GLN A 76 -14.32 -18.80 -6.81
N GLU A 77 -13.18 -18.85 -7.48
CA GLU A 77 -12.33 -20.06 -7.58
C GLU A 77 -11.39 -20.20 -6.36
N LEU A 78 -11.24 -19.14 -5.57
CA LEU A 78 -10.38 -19.11 -4.40
C LEU A 78 -11.08 -19.78 -3.21
N LYS A 79 -10.69 -21.01 -2.89
CA LYS A 79 -11.18 -21.76 -1.71
C LYS A 79 -10.42 -21.32 -0.46
N LEU A 80 -10.65 -20.12 0.02
CA LEU A 80 -10.03 -19.59 1.23
C LEU A 80 -10.87 -19.90 2.46
N PRO A 81 -10.24 -20.13 3.63
CA PRO A 81 -10.95 -20.50 4.85
C PRO A 81 -11.59 -19.30 5.57
N PHE A 82 -12.07 -18.33 4.83
CA PHE A 82 -12.68 -17.12 5.38
C PHE A 82 -13.97 -16.77 4.65
N VAL A 83 -14.90 -16.21 5.40
CA VAL A 83 -16.14 -15.62 4.87
C VAL A 83 -16.19 -14.14 5.26
N ILE A 84 -16.55 -13.29 4.29
CA ILE A 84 -16.81 -11.86 4.53
C ILE A 84 -18.32 -11.63 4.48
N THR A 85 -18.85 -10.91 5.46
CA THR A 85 -20.28 -10.61 5.53
C THR A 85 -20.52 -9.13 5.84
N PRO A 86 -21.28 -8.40 5.01
CA PRO A 86 -21.74 -8.77 3.67
C PRO A 86 -20.61 -8.67 2.61
N PRO A 87 -20.54 -9.55 1.58
CA PRO A 87 -19.51 -9.48 0.55
C PRO A 87 -19.77 -8.37 -0.48
N VAL A 88 -21.03 -7.96 -0.62
CA VAL A 88 -21.45 -6.85 -1.48
C VAL A 88 -22.38 -5.96 -0.69
N SER A 89 -22.18 -4.66 -0.75
CA SER A 89 -23.02 -3.67 -0.09
C SER A 89 -23.08 -2.37 -0.88
N ARG A 90 -24.22 -1.68 -0.78
CA ARG A 90 -24.34 -0.29 -1.23
C ARG A 90 -24.06 0.61 -0.03
N ILE A 91 -23.13 1.54 -0.19
CA ILE A 91 -22.79 2.53 0.81
C ILE A 91 -23.18 3.91 0.29
N ASP A 92 -24.16 4.53 0.94
CA ASP A 92 -24.62 5.87 0.57
C ASP A 92 -23.57 6.94 0.96
N PRO A 93 -23.65 8.14 0.37
CA PRO A 93 -22.71 9.22 0.66
C PRO A 93 -22.62 9.51 2.17
N GLN A 94 -21.39 9.68 2.67
CA GLN A 94 -21.10 10.00 4.08
C GLN A 94 -21.61 8.94 5.07
N LYS A 95 -21.83 7.69 4.61
CA LYS A 95 -22.19 6.54 5.44
C LYS A 95 -21.08 5.51 5.48
N GLY A 96 -21.10 4.70 6.55
CA GLY A 96 -20.18 3.59 6.75
C GLY A 96 -20.86 2.24 6.59
N GLN A 97 -20.04 1.22 6.39
CA GLN A 97 -20.42 -0.20 6.41
C GLN A 97 -19.40 -0.99 7.20
N SER A 98 -19.85 -1.72 8.20
CA SER A 98 -19.01 -2.70 8.91
C SER A 98 -19.08 -4.04 8.20
N LEU A 99 -17.91 -4.61 7.91
CA LEU A 99 -17.74 -5.93 7.34
C LEU A 99 -17.19 -6.86 8.42
N ARG A 100 -17.73 -8.06 8.49
CA ARG A 100 -17.23 -9.12 9.36
C ARG A 100 -16.46 -10.13 8.55
N ILE A 101 -15.23 -10.41 8.94
CA ILE A 101 -14.40 -11.49 8.40
C ILE A 101 -14.40 -12.61 9.43
N THR A 102 -14.85 -13.80 9.04
CA THR A 102 -14.94 -14.98 9.92
C THR A 102 -14.06 -16.08 9.37
N TYR A 103 -13.18 -16.65 10.20
CA TYR A 103 -12.39 -17.82 9.89
C TYR A 103 -13.22 -19.10 10.07
N MET A 104 -13.21 -19.98 9.06
CA MET A 104 -14.07 -21.18 9.01
C MET A 104 -13.39 -22.46 9.52
N GLY A 105 -12.23 -22.33 10.17
CA GLY A 105 -11.58 -23.45 10.86
C GLY A 105 -10.83 -24.45 9.98
N SER A 106 -10.52 -24.11 8.72
CA SER A 106 -9.65 -24.96 7.88
C SER A 106 -8.20 -24.93 8.34
N ALA A 107 -7.42 -25.99 8.04
CA ALA A 107 -6.04 -26.11 8.48
C ALA A 107 -5.12 -25.04 7.85
N LEU A 108 -4.84 -23.97 8.59
CA LEU A 108 -3.75 -23.03 8.32
C LEU A 108 -2.54 -23.40 9.19
N PRO A 109 -1.30 -23.10 8.77
CA PRO A 109 -0.11 -23.25 9.60
C PRO A 109 -0.30 -22.60 10.97
N GLN A 110 0.05 -23.31 12.05
CA GLN A 110 -0.06 -22.82 13.42
C GLN A 110 1.28 -22.37 14.01
N ASP A 111 2.36 -22.57 13.25
CA ASP A 111 3.74 -22.21 13.62
C ASP A 111 4.17 -20.85 13.10
N ARG A 112 3.34 -20.24 12.25
CA ARG A 112 3.65 -18.96 11.58
C ARG A 112 2.40 -18.20 11.13
N GLU A 113 2.55 -16.93 10.83
CA GLU A 113 1.51 -16.15 10.16
C GLU A 113 1.23 -16.64 8.73
N SER A 114 -0.04 -16.60 8.34
CA SER A 114 -0.45 -16.75 6.94
C SER A 114 -0.88 -15.40 6.37
N LEU A 115 -0.42 -15.09 5.16
CA LEU A 115 -0.70 -13.82 4.46
C LEU A 115 -1.83 -14.02 3.46
N PHE A 116 -2.85 -13.17 3.58
CA PHE A 116 -3.93 -12.99 2.62
C PHE A 116 -4.04 -11.52 2.24
N TRP A 117 -4.88 -11.23 1.25
CA TRP A 117 -5.14 -9.89 0.79
C TRP A 117 -6.62 -9.60 0.82
N PHE A 118 -7.00 -8.57 1.54
CA PHE A 118 -8.37 -8.05 1.57
C PHE A 118 -8.54 -7.01 0.47
N ASN A 119 -9.54 -7.22 -0.38
CA ASN A 119 -9.84 -6.40 -1.54
C ASN A 119 -11.16 -5.68 -1.35
N VAL A 120 -11.19 -4.43 -1.78
CA VAL A 120 -12.38 -3.57 -1.84
C VAL A 120 -12.45 -2.99 -3.24
N LEU A 121 -13.48 -3.36 -4.00
CA LEU A 121 -13.78 -2.83 -5.33
C LEU A 121 -14.93 -1.83 -5.22
N GLU A 122 -14.68 -0.61 -5.61
CA GLU A 122 -15.65 0.48 -5.67
C GLU A 122 -16.25 0.56 -7.07
N ILE A 123 -17.56 0.40 -7.16
CA ILE A 123 -18.30 0.42 -8.42
C ILE A 123 -19.25 1.62 -8.39
N PRO A 124 -18.96 2.70 -9.13
CA PRO A 124 -19.80 3.87 -9.18
C PRO A 124 -21.12 3.59 -9.90
N PRO A 125 -22.20 4.35 -9.61
CA PRO A 125 -23.48 4.20 -10.30
C PRO A 125 -23.32 4.53 -11.78
N LYS A 126 -24.09 3.85 -12.62
CA LYS A 126 -24.13 4.15 -14.06
C LYS A 126 -24.57 5.59 -14.27
N SER A 127 -23.82 6.34 -15.08
CA SER A 127 -24.21 7.67 -15.50
C SER A 127 -25.47 7.59 -16.34
N LYS A 128 -26.48 8.42 -16.02
CA LYS A 128 -27.64 8.60 -16.89
C LYS A 128 -27.29 9.69 -17.92
N ALA A 129 -27.34 9.36 -19.20
CA ALA A 129 -27.28 10.38 -20.25
C ALA A 129 -28.49 11.31 -20.11
N LYS A 130 -28.28 12.60 -20.19
CA LYS A 130 -29.38 13.52 -20.43
C LYS A 130 -29.74 13.43 -21.92
N GLU A 131 -31.02 13.62 -22.21
CA GLU A 131 -31.51 13.59 -23.60
C GLU A 131 -30.72 14.58 -24.46
N GLY A 132 -30.04 14.09 -25.52
CA GLY A 132 -29.17 14.89 -26.39
C GLY A 132 -27.69 14.98 -26.04
N GLU A 133 -27.22 14.38 -24.93
CA GLU A 133 -25.78 14.35 -24.59
C GLU A 133 -25.12 13.02 -25.05
N SER A 134 -23.92 13.14 -25.63
CA SER A 134 -23.10 11.97 -25.99
C SER A 134 -22.67 11.19 -24.75
N LEU A 135 -22.82 9.85 -24.76
CA LEU A 135 -22.44 8.93 -23.68
C LEU A 135 -20.92 8.72 -23.53
N ASN A 136 -20.08 9.57 -24.12
CA ASN A 136 -18.63 9.47 -23.96
C ASN A 136 -18.18 9.89 -22.54
N GLN A 137 -18.48 9.03 -21.55
CA GLN A 137 -18.04 9.24 -20.17
C GLN A 137 -17.11 8.08 -19.77
N LEU A 138 -15.94 8.44 -19.25
CA LEU A 138 -15.03 7.48 -18.63
C LEU A 138 -15.56 7.16 -17.23
N GLN A 139 -15.91 5.89 -16.98
CA GLN A 139 -16.30 5.42 -15.66
C GLN A 139 -15.15 4.57 -15.11
N LEU A 140 -14.59 4.97 -13.96
CA LEU A 140 -13.49 4.29 -13.31
C LEU A 140 -14.00 3.51 -12.10
N ALA A 141 -13.58 2.26 -11.96
CA ALA A 141 -13.72 1.47 -10.75
C ALA A 141 -12.36 1.38 -10.07
N PHE A 142 -12.32 1.60 -8.77
CA PHE A 142 -11.09 1.54 -7.97
C PHE A 142 -11.07 0.26 -7.15
N ARG A 143 -9.93 -0.43 -7.15
CA ARG A 143 -9.67 -1.58 -6.30
C ARG A 143 -8.59 -1.22 -5.30
N THR A 144 -8.94 -1.21 -4.03
CA THR A 144 -8.00 -1.10 -2.91
C THR A 144 -7.69 -2.48 -2.37
N ARG A 145 -6.40 -2.77 -2.13
CA ARG A 145 -5.94 -4.08 -1.66
C ARG A 145 -5.01 -3.89 -0.47
N ILE A 146 -5.37 -4.46 0.68
CA ILE A 146 -4.57 -4.41 1.91
C ILE A 146 -4.26 -5.82 2.41
N LYS A 147 -3.16 -5.97 3.16
CA LYS A 147 -2.76 -7.26 3.72
C LYS A 147 -3.66 -7.68 4.88
N LEU A 148 -3.99 -8.98 4.94
CA LEU A 148 -4.55 -9.64 6.10
C LEU A 148 -3.55 -10.69 6.60
N PHE A 149 -3.18 -10.61 7.88
CA PHE A 149 -2.33 -11.58 8.55
C PHE A 149 -3.17 -12.45 9.47
N PHE A 150 -3.37 -13.70 9.13
CA PHE A 150 -3.87 -14.67 10.10
C PHE A 150 -2.73 -15.04 11.04
N ARG A 151 -2.91 -14.77 12.32
CA ARG A 151 -1.88 -14.91 13.35
C ARG A 151 -2.27 -15.96 14.37
N PRO A 152 -1.62 -17.14 14.36
CA PRO A 152 -1.75 -18.14 15.42
C PRO A 152 -1.34 -17.58 16.78
N ASP A 153 -1.93 -18.13 17.83
CA ASP A 153 -1.54 -17.82 19.19
C ASP A 153 -0.22 -18.49 19.56
N GLY A 154 0.53 -17.91 20.50
CA GLY A 154 1.75 -18.51 21.04
C GLY A 154 2.98 -18.47 20.12
N LEU A 155 2.96 -17.70 19.03
CA LEU A 155 4.16 -17.49 18.21
C LEU A 155 5.29 -16.84 19.01
N LYS A 156 6.53 -17.30 18.80
CA LYS A 156 7.71 -16.76 19.50
C LYS A 156 8.07 -15.35 19.02
N GLY A 157 8.36 -14.44 19.96
CA GLY A 157 8.75 -13.05 19.66
C GLY A 157 7.56 -12.18 19.29
N THR A 158 7.86 -11.07 18.63
CA THR A 158 6.88 -10.09 18.16
C THR A 158 7.12 -9.71 16.70
N PRO A 159 6.12 -9.12 16.00
CA PRO A 159 6.33 -8.56 14.65
C PRO A 159 7.44 -7.48 14.63
N GLY A 160 7.59 -6.74 15.73
CA GLY A 160 8.63 -5.75 15.89
C GLY A 160 10.03 -6.35 15.95
N ASP A 161 10.19 -7.45 16.69
CA ASP A 161 11.44 -8.22 16.76
C ASP A 161 11.78 -8.86 15.41
N ALA A 162 10.79 -9.44 14.73
CA ALA A 162 10.95 -10.00 13.39
C ALA A 162 11.52 -8.97 12.42
N ALA A 163 10.95 -7.77 12.44
CA ALA A 163 11.41 -6.66 11.60
C ALA A 163 12.81 -6.14 11.98
N ALA A 164 13.19 -6.21 13.27
CA ALA A 164 14.50 -5.77 13.75
C ALA A 164 15.62 -6.78 13.47
N ASN A 165 15.27 -8.07 13.45
CA ASN A 165 16.24 -9.17 13.37
C ASN A 165 16.36 -9.79 11.97
N LEU A 166 15.95 -9.05 10.91
CA LEU A 166 16.23 -9.46 9.53
C LEU A 166 17.75 -9.55 9.34
N LYS A 167 18.20 -10.69 8.80
CA LYS A 167 19.59 -10.89 8.41
C LYS A 167 19.78 -10.47 6.97
N TRP A 168 20.83 -9.70 6.71
CA TRP A 168 21.11 -9.16 5.39
C TRP A 168 22.43 -9.68 4.87
N SER A 169 22.40 -10.20 3.65
CA SER A 169 23.59 -10.62 2.94
C SER A 169 23.53 -10.15 1.48
N GLN A 170 24.62 -10.35 0.75
CA GLN A 170 24.72 -10.01 -0.68
C GLN A 170 24.74 -11.27 -1.51
N LYS A 171 24.06 -11.20 -2.66
CA LYS A 171 24.12 -12.23 -3.71
C LYS A 171 24.33 -11.57 -5.04
N LYS A 172 25.11 -12.19 -5.91
CA LYS A 172 25.24 -11.79 -7.31
C LYS A 172 24.35 -12.70 -8.16
N GLU A 173 23.38 -12.12 -8.83
CA GLU A 173 22.45 -12.81 -9.71
C GLU A 173 22.44 -12.09 -11.06
N ASP A 174 22.67 -12.81 -12.15
CA ASP A 174 22.65 -12.29 -13.55
C ASP A 174 23.40 -10.96 -13.73
N ASN A 175 24.63 -10.89 -13.21
CA ASN A 175 25.50 -9.70 -13.24
C ASN A 175 24.92 -8.46 -12.50
N THR A 176 23.92 -8.65 -11.62
CA THR A 176 23.34 -7.62 -10.77
C THR A 176 23.61 -7.96 -9.30
N LEU A 177 23.98 -6.96 -8.52
CA LEU A 177 24.04 -7.10 -7.06
C LEU A 177 22.62 -7.15 -6.50
N SER A 178 22.33 -8.16 -5.68
CA SER A 178 21.08 -8.26 -4.90
C SER A 178 21.38 -8.28 -3.43
N LEU A 179 20.58 -7.58 -2.63
CA LEU A 179 20.50 -7.79 -1.19
C LEU A 179 19.57 -8.96 -0.91
N PHE A 180 20.03 -9.88 -0.08
CA PHE A 180 19.21 -11.00 0.38
C PHE A 180 18.81 -10.75 1.83
N ALA A 181 17.49 -10.68 2.07
CA ALA A 181 16.93 -10.55 3.41
C ALA A 181 16.40 -11.90 3.86
N GLN A 182 16.89 -12.42 4.99
CA GLN A 182 16.44 -13.63 5.62
C GLN A 182 15.61 -13.30 6.87
N ASN A 183 14.43 -13.91 6.95
CA ASN A 183 13.52 -13.83 8.09
C ASN A 183 13.42 -15.20 8.77
N ASP A 184 14.01 -15.34 9.93
CA ASP A 184 13.97 -16.59 10.72
C ASP A 184 12.82 -16.61 11.74
N SER A 185 11.91 -15.64 11.65
CA SER A 185 10.76 -15.52 12.56
C SER A 185 9.48 -16.08 11.98
N ALA A 186 8.49 -16.26 12.86
CA ALA A 186 7.15 -16.70 12.48
C ALA A 186 6.26 -15.58 11.90
N TYR A 187 6.74 -14.35 11.83
CA TYR A 187 5.95 -13.19 11.41
C TYR A 187 6.32 -12.71 10.01
N ASN A 188 5.34 -12.17 9.29
CA ASN A 188 5.57 -11.49 8.03
C ASN A 188 6.23 -10.14 8.25
N VAL A 189 7.32 -9.84 7.56
CA VAL A 189 7.94 -8.52 7.60
C VAL A 189 7.56 -7.72 6.37
N SER A 190 6.71 -6.71 6.56
CA SER A 190 6.29 -5.81 5.48
C SER A 190 7.32 -4.71 5.30
N ILE A 191 8.14 -4.80 4.27
CA ILE A 191 9.12 -3.77 3.92
C ILE A 191 8.48 -2.79 2.94
N SER A 192 8.60 -1.49 3.22
CA SER A 192 8.11 -0.41 2.34
C SER A 192 9.22 0.23 1.52
N ASN A 193 10.45 0.23 2.02
CA ASN A 193 11.61 0.80 1.33
C ASN A 193 12.89 0.13 1.79
N VAL A 194 13.82 -0.09 0.85
CA VAL A 194 15.20 -0.52 1.14
C VAL A 194 16.16 0.33 0.34
N LYS A 195 17.26 0.72 0.96
CA LYS A 195 18.39 1.40 0.34
C LYS A 195 19.70 0.76 0.80
N LEU A 196 20.67 0.71 -0.09
CA LEU A 196 22.05 0.38 0.25
C LEU A 196 22.89 1.67 0.29
N LYS A 197 23.47 1.99 1.46
CA LYS A 197 24.34 3.15 1.65
C LYS A 197 25.80 2.72 1.57
N VAL A 198 26.57 3.32 0.67
CA VAL A 198 27.98 3.03 0.41
C VAL A 198 28.73 4.33 0.25
N GLY A 199 29.72 4.59 1.08
CA GLY A 199 30.57 5.79 0.94
C GLY A 199 29.79 7.11 0.91
N GLY A 200 28.67 7.20 1.62
CA GLY A 200 27.78 8.38 1.62
C GLY A 200 26.75 8.43 0.49
N LYS A 201 26.84 7.56 -0.51
CA LYS A 201 25.87 7.45 -1.61
C LYS A 201 24.82 6.40 -1.28
N GLU A 202 23.55 6.68 -1.62
CA GLU A 202 22.43 5.76 -1.48
C GLU A 202 22.02 5.16 -2.82
N TYR A 203 21.84 3.84 -2.85
CA TYR A 203 21.36 3.08 -4.00
C TYR A 203 19.97 2.52 -3.69
N THR A 204 19.05 2.68 -4.63
CA THR A 204 17.68 2.16 -4.52
C THR A 204 17.68 0.64 -4.72
N VAL A 205 16.89 -0.05 -3.89
CA VAL A 205 16.70 -1.49 -3.92
C VAL A 205 15.23 -1.78 -4.23
N ASP A 206 14.96 -2.77 -5.07
CA ASP A 206 13.60 -3.21 -5.38
C ASP A 206 13.03 -3.96 -4.19
N SER A 207 12.35 -3.21 -3.30
CA SER A 207 11.91 -3.68 -1.99
C SER A 207 10.80 -4.72 -2.07
N LYS A 208 10.93 -5.81 -1.31
CA LYS A 208 9.92 -6.87 -1.19
C LYS A 208 9.68 -7.20 0.27
N SER A 209 8.46 -7.59 0.62
CA SER A 209 8.16 -8.15 1.94
C SER A 209 8.77 -9.54 2.10
N VAL A 210 9.14 -9.91 3.33
CA VAL A 210 9.74 -11.21 3.64
C VAL A 210 8.74 -12.04 4.44
N LEU A 211 8.41 -13.22 3.91
CA LEU A 211 7.49 -14.15 4.56
C LEU A 211 8.15 -14.82 5.77
N PRO A 212 7.39 -15.46 6.66
CA PRO A 212 7.93 -16.22 7.78
C PRO A 212 8.85 -17.34 7.32
N PHE A 213 9.94 -17.53 8.06
CA PHE A 213 10.94 -18.59 7.83
C PHE A 213 11.44 -18.66 6.37
N SER A 214 11.56 -17.52 5.73
CA SER A 214 11.98 -17.44 4.33
C SER A 214 12.95 -16.29 4.08
N GLY A 215 13.55 -16.31 2.88
CA GLY A 215 14.40 -15.24 2.41
C GLY A 215 13.96 -14.72 1.04
N VAL A 216 14.32 -13.49 0.73
CA VAL A 216 14.01 -12.87 -0.55
C VAL A 216 15.19 -12.08 -1.09
N SER A 217 15.42 -12.21 -2.40
CA SER A 217 16.42 -11.44 -3.14
C SER A 217 15.81 -10.15 -3.68
N MET A 218 16.53 -9.04 -3.50
CA MET A 218 16.11 -7.68 -3.86
C MET A 218 17.21 -7.02 -4.67
N PRO A 219 17.06 -6.86 -6.00
CA PRO A 219 18.06 -6.24 -6.85
C PRO A 219 18.41 -4.80 -6.46
N VAL A 220 19.69 -4.47 -6.47
CA VAL A 220 20.20 -3.12 -6.23
C VAL A 220 20.41 -2.42 -7.57
N LYS A 221 19.71 -1.31 -7.78
CA LYS A 221 19.83 -0.56 -9.04
C LYS A 221 21.20 0.08 -9.21
N GLY A 222 21.87 -0.22 -10.30
CA GLY A 222 23.15 0.39 -10.69
C GLY A 222 24.38 -0.18 -10.00
N LEU A 223 24.30 -1.37 -9.39
CA LEU A 223 25.45 -2.10 -8.84
C LEU A 223 25.50 -3.53 -9.36
N SER A 224 26.73 -3.98 -9.66
CA SER A 224 26.97 -5.34 -10.20
C SER A 224 27.88 -6.19 -9.32
N ASN A 225 28.59 -5.59 -8.38
CA ASN A 225 29.58 -6.28 -7.55
C ASN A 225 29.29 -6.07 -6.06
N ASN A 226 29.72 -7.03 -5.24
CA ASN A 226 29.66 -6.92 -3.80
C ASN A 226 30.40 -5.68 -3.31
N ILE A 227 29.82 -5.00 -2.33
CA ILE A 227 30.37 -3.76 -1.81
C ILE A 227 30.01 -3.63 -0.32
N ASN A 228 30.98 -3.15 0.48
CA ASN A 228 30.72 -2.88 1.88
C ASN A 228 29.80 -1.69 2.03
N GLY A 229 28.71 -1.88 2.77
CA GLY A 229 27.70 -0.84 2.97
C GLY A 229 26.77 -1.13 4.14
N THR A 230 25.88 -0.20 4.36
CA THR A 230 24.83 -0.31 5.38
C THR A 230 23.47 -0.40 4.67
N VAL A 231 22.65 -1.38 5.05
CA VAL A 231 21.26 -1.48 4.59
C VAL A 231 20.41 -0.57 5.46
N ILE A 232 19.72 0.37 4.79
CA ILE A 232 18.72 1.23 5.43
C ILE A 232 17.35 0.73 4.93
N TYR A 233 16.48 0.31 5.84
CA TYR A 233 15.18 -0.19 5.44
C TYR A 233 14.05 0.33 6.34
N SER A 234 12.86 0.41 5.77
CA SER A 234 11.65 0.83 6.47
C SER A 234 10.64 -0.30 6.46
N THR A 235 10.08 -0.60 7.61
CA THR A 235 9.05 -1.63 7.79
C THR A 235 7.75 -1.00 8.25
N ILE A 236 6.62 -1.62 7.89
CA ILE A 236 5.30 -1.16 8.31
C ILE A 236 4.80 -2.12 9.41
N ASN A 237 4.48 -1.55 10.59
CA ASN A 237 3.97 -2.30 11.74
C ASN A 237 2.46 -2.60 11.62
N ASP A 238 1.89 -3.33 12.57
CA ASP A 238 0.48 -3.75 12.58
C ASP A 238 -0.51 -2.58 12.55
N ASN A 239 -0.13 -1.43 13.07
CA ASN A 239 -0.94 -0.21 13.08
C ASN A 239 -0.77 0.65 11.81
N GLY A 240 0.02 0.20 10.83
CA GLY A 240 0.32 0.94 9.61
C GLY A 240 1.41 2.00 9.74
N GLY A 241 2.03 2.14 10.90
CA GLY A 241 3.15 3.05 11.14
C GLY A 241 4.45 2.53 10.52
N THR A 242 5.31 3.45 10.06
CA THR A 242 6.60 3.13 9.46
C THR A 242 7.72 3.22 10.49
N ASN A 243 8.52 2.17 10.60
CA ASN A 243 9.72 2.11 11.44
C ASN A 243 10.96 2.01 10.54
N LYS A 244 11.86 3.00 10.64
CA LYS A 244 13.15 3.00 9.94
C LYS A 244 14.19 2.24 10.75
N ARG A 245 15.02 1.46 10.06
CA ARG A 245 16.06 0.61 10.65
C ARG A 245 17.34 0.64 9.81
N GLU A 246 18.44 0.27 10.42
CA GLU A 246 19.73 0.09 9.77
C GLU A 246 20.29 -1.29 10.15
N ALA A 247 20.93 -1.95 9.19
CA ALA A 247 21.60 -3.23 9.39
C ALA A 247 22.93 -3.26 8.64
N LYS A 248 23.88 -4.01 9.19
CA LYS A 248 25.10 -4.39 8.47
C LYS A 248 24.78 -5.54 7.52
N ILE A 249 25.60 -5.69 6.52
CA ILE A 249 25.59 -6.81 5.60
C ILE A 249 26.57 -7.85 6.15
N ASP A 250 26.11 -9.08 6.32
CA ASP A 250 26.93 -10.24 6.72
C ASP A 250 27.71 -10.79 5.52
#